data_8d9b2ca6022735a82a123a7ded18c0d9
#
_entry.id   8d9b2ca6022735a82a123a7ded18c0d9
#
_cell.length_a   1.000
_cell.length_b   1.000
_cell.length_c   1.000
_cell.angle_alpha   90.00
_cell.angle_beta   90.00
_cell.angle_gamma   90.00
#
_symmetry.space_group_name_H-M   'P 1'
#
loop_
_entity.id
_entity.type
_entity.pdbx_description
1 polymer ?
#
loop_
_entity_poly.entity_id
_entity_poly.type
_entity_poly.pdbx_seq_one_letter_code
_entity_poly.pdbx_strand_id
1 'polypeptide(L)'
;IATMPLEGAKFYGPKTGYGSETAYYYVEVLPGEPSEVTKDGIRYKLDHKDTSPGTGYSVSKEDQYPLTGYTFNKNVSTRTGKSYDDAKFYYTRNTYNIKFINKGKVDKSVDKKYQQSISNENYTPARPSSLPDYYEFDGWYDNELCEGEKYVFNGKTMPAQNVTLYAKWTAKKISLTYNLNNPEGTVDKDTKNVEAGTVASTVLPSIPTINEYSFAGWYYADGNGNITSEVFHTKNTITRDTSIVGKWLYKGELRVVYDPGTEMGATVPTDDKVYAGGAKVAVAGNATTTSG
;
A
#
# COMPACT_ATOMS: atom_id res chain seq x y z
N ILE A 1 -33.45 42.81 2.87
CA ILE A 1 -32.15 42.61 3.56
C ILE A 1 -31.32 41.74 2.59
N ALA A 2 -30.38 42.38 1.90
CA ALA A 2 -29.46 41.63 1.04
C ALA A 2 -28.39 40.98 1.94
N THR A 3 -28.28 39.67 1.87
CA THR A 3 -27.16 38.94 2.45
C THR A 3 -25.88 39.26 1.68
N MET A 4 -24.92 39.85 2.32
CA MET A 4 -23.61 40.13 1.74
C MET A 4 -22.91 38.85 1.33
N PRO A 5 -22.45 38.72 0.10
CA PRO A 5 -21.57 37.63 -0.28
C PRO A 5 -20.22 37.80 0.40
N LEU A 6 -19.54 36.68 0.61
CA LEU A 6 -18.20 36.55 1.17
C LEU A 6 -17.21 37.57 0.60
N GLU A 7 -16.27 37.99 1.41
CA GLU A 7 -15.23 39.02 1.26
C GLU A 7 -14.82 39.35 -0.19
N GLY A 8 -14.96 40.60 -0.56
CA GLY A 8 -14.39 41.20 -1.78
C GLY A 8 -15.34 41.91 -2.73
N ALA A 9 -16.66 41.86 -2.52
CA ALA A 9 -17.58 42.62 -3.36
C ALA A 9 -17.56 44.12 -2.99
N LYS A 10 -17.12 44.97 -3.89
CA LYS A 10 -17.23 46.43 -3.75
C LYS A 10 -18.56 46.90 -4.36
N PHE A 11 -19.43 47.41 -3.51
CA PHE A 11 -20.66 48.06 -3.95
C PHE A 11 -20.42 49.55 -4.09
N TYR A 12 -20.68 50.10 -5.26
CA TYR A 12 -20.66 51.53 -5.49
C TYR A 12 -22.09 52.10 -5.36
N GLY A 13 -22.25 53.20 -4.66
CA GLY A 13 -23.55 53.81 -4.42
C GLY A 13 -24.31 54.21 -5.70
N PRO A 14 -25.62 54.50 -5.59
CA PRO A 14 -26.52 54.61 -6.72
C PRO A 14 -26.18 55.78 -7.66
N LYS A 15 -26.04 55.48 -8.98
CA LYS A 15 -26.23 56.51 -10.01
C LYS A 15 -27.71 56.66 -10.27
N THR A 16 -28.20 57.86 -10.26
CA THR A 16 -29.58 58.23 -10.59
C THR A 16 -29.92 57.84 -12.03
N GLY A 17 -30.68 56.78 -12.21
CA GLY A 17 -31.19 56.30 -13.46
C GLY A 17 -32.13 55.11 -13.25
N TYR A 18 -33.32 55.15 -13.84
CA TYR A 18 -34.37 54.11 -13.69
C TYR A 18 -34.07 52.91 -14.58
N GLY A 19 -33.63 51.79 -14.00
CA GLY A 19 -33.45 50.51 -14.70
C GLY A 19 -32.80 49.49 -13.79
N SER A 20 -33.09 48.17 -13.93
CA SER A 20 -32.39 47.08 -13.29
C SER A 20 -31.29 46.57 -14.23
N GLU A 21 -30.08 46.40 -13.72
CA GLU A 21 -28.97 45.73 -14.41
C GLU A 21 -28.80 44.36 -13.82
N THR A 22 -28.67 43.31 -14.66
CA THR A 22 -28.44 41.96 -14.21
C THR A 22 -27.03 41.53 -14.65
N ALA A 23 -26.25 41.02 -13.69
CA ALA A 23 -24.99 40.37 -13.96
C ALA A 23 -25.19 38.85 -14.02
N TYR A 24 -24.80 38.23 -15.12
CA TYR A 24 -24.85 36.79 -15.34
C TYR A 24 -23.43 36.22 -15.26
N TYR A 25 -23.23 35.21 -14.42
CA TYR A 25 -21.94 34.56 -14.21
C TYR A 25 -22.00 33.15 -14.80
N TYR A 26 -21.23 32.95 -15.85
CA TYR A 26 -21.16 31.68 -16.57
C TYR A 26 -19.86 30.97 -16.28
N VAL A 27 -19.94 29.66 -15.99
CA VAL A 27 -18.78 28.82 -15.74
C VAL A 27 -18.60 27.77 -16.84
N GLU A 28 -17.35 27.50 -17.19
CA GLU A 28 -17.00 26.44 -18.12
C GLU A 28 -17.54 25.09 -17.65
N VAL A 29 -18.17 24.33 -18.55
CA VAL A 29 -18.63 22.97 -18.32
C VAL A 29 -17.59 21.94 -18.73
N LEU A 30 -17.59 20.79 -18.04
CA LEU A 30 -16.77 19.64 -18.42
C LEU A 30 -17.38 18.88 -19.62
N PRO A 31 -16.60 18.05 -20.34
CA PRO A 31 -17.11 17.17 -21.37
C PRO A 31 -18.28 16.31 -20.86
N GLY A 32 -19.38 16.27 -21.62
CA GLY A 32 -20.59 15.54 -21.23
C GLY A 32 -21.60 16.34 -20.39
N GLU A 33 -21.20 17.44 -19.76
CA GLU A 33 -22.14 18.31 -19.04
C GLU A 33 -22.96 19.17 -20.02
N PRO A 34 -24.23 19.50 -19.67
CA PRO A 34 -25.05 20.42 -20.47
C PRO A 34 -24.44 21.82 -20.48
N SER A 35 -24.58 22.53 -21.60
CA SER A 35 -24.13 23.91 -21.75
C SER A 35 -25.21 24.77 -22.34
N GLU A 36 -25.24 26.07 -22.01
CA GLU A 36 -26.19 27.03 -22.48
C GLU A 36 -25.60 27.91 -23.60
N VAL A 37 -24.30 28.16 -23.57
CA VAL A 37 -23.62 29.03 -24.50
C VAL A 37 -22.21 28.56 -24.80
N THR A 38 -21.74 28.83 -26.03
CA THR A 38 -20.35 28.58 -26.43
C THR A 38 -19.71 29.91 -26.85
N LYS A 39 -18.50 30.17 -26.32
CA LYS A 39 -17.66 31.34 -26.65
C LYS A 39 -16.23 30.87 -26.89
N ASP A 40 -15.63 31.24 -28.00
CA ASP A 40 -14.27 30.88 -28.41
C ASP A 40 -13.99 29.36 -28.26
N GLY A 41 -14.98 28.52 -28.62
CA GLY A 41 -14.88 27.05 -28.52
C GLY A 41 -15.08 26.48 -27.12
N ILE A 42 -15.21 27.31 -26.10
CA ILE A 42 -15.45 26.87 -24.72
C ILE A 42 -16.95 26.89 -24.42
N ARG A 43 -17.45 25.82 -23.84
CA ARG A 43 -18.85 25.63 -23.46
C ARG A 43 -19.06 26.10 -22.03
N TYR A 44 -20.12 26.89 -21.81
CA TYR A 44 -20.46 27.47 -20.52
C TYR A 44 -21.90 27.19 -20.14
N LYS A 45 -22.17 27.17 -18.83
CA LYS A 45 -23.52 27.18 -18.23
C LYS A 45 -23.62 28.35 -17.25
N LEU A 46 -24.84 28.84 -17.03
CA LEU A 46 -25.10 29.83 -16.00
C LEU A 46 -24.86 29.21 -14.61
N ASP A 47 -24.04 29.86 -13.81
CA ASP A 47 -23.79 29.50 -12.43
C ASP A 47 -24.76 30.25 -11.51
N HIS A 48 -24.76 31.58 -11.58
CA HIS A 48 -25.68 32.42 -10.86
C HIS A 48 -25.89 33.77 -11.58
N LYS A 49 -26.85 34.54 -11.09
CA LYS A 49 -27.10 35.89 -11.52
C LYS A 49 -27.36 36.81 -10.33
N ASP A 50 -26.86 38.03 -10.43
CA ASP A 50 -27.14 39.12 -9.49
C ASP A 50 -27.96 40.20 -10.20
N THR A 51 -29.07 40.55 -9.61
CA THR A 51 -29.94 41.64 -10.13
C THR A 51 -29.99 42.76 -9.14
N SER A 52 -29.65 43.97 -9.60
CA SER A 52 -29.80 45.18 -8.81
C SER A 52 -31.17 45.79 -9.07
N PRO A 53 -32.00 45.96 -8.04
CA PRO A 53 -33.27 46.69 -8.20
C PRO A 53 -33.01 48.19 -8.25
N GLY A 54 -33.27 48.80 -9.40
CA GLY A 54 -33.67 50.22 -9.52
C GLY A 54 -32.61 51.32 -9.41
N THR A 55 -31.34 51.02 -9.18
CA THR A 55 -30.28 52.04 -9.12
C THR A 55 -29.00 51.44 -9.69
N GLY A 56 -28.66 51.79 -10.94
CA GLY A 56 -27.63 51.20 -11.75
C GLY A 56 -26.36 50.71 -11.04
N TYR A 57 -26.14 49.43 -10.98
CA TYR A 57 -24.81 48.86 -10.76
C TYR A 57 -23.97 49.10 -11.98
N SER A 58 -22.83 49.69 -11.81
CA SER A 58 -21.78 49.63 -12.77
C SER A 58 -20.87 48.46 -12.35
N VAL A 59 -21.16 47.25 -12.77
CA VAL A 59 -20.19 46.17 -12.66
C VAL A 59 -19.10 46.42 -13.70
N SER A 60 -17.96 46.92 -13.26
CA SER A 60 -16.81 47.06 -14.15
C SER A 60 -16.20 45.70 -14.42
N LYS A 61 -15.50 45.52 -15.56
CA LYS A 61 -14.71 44.30 -15.83
C LYS A 61 -13.66 44.03 -14.73
N GLU A 62 -13.40 44.97 -13.87
CA GLU A 62 -12.42 44.91 -12.79
C GLU A 62 -13.03 44.40 -11.47
N ASP A 63 -14.38 44.43 -11.37
CA ASP A 63 -15.12 43.95 -10.19
C ASP A 63 -15.51 42.48 -10.35
N GLN A 64 -14.56 41.64 -10.78
CA GLN A 64 -14.76 40.20 -10.99
C GLN A 64 -15.13 39.51 -9.67
N TYR A 65 -16.21 38.74 -9.69
CA TYR A 65 -16.54 37.85 -8.59
C TYR A 65 -15.52 36.71 -8.52
N PRO A 66 -14.77 36.53 -7.42
CA PRO A 66 -13.78 35.47 -7.33
C PRO A 66 -14.49 34.11 -7.19
N LEU A 67 -14.40 33.26 -8.21
CA LEU A 67 -14.88 31.90 -8.18
C LEU A 67 -13.73 30.93 -7.94
N THR A 68 -13.78 30.19 -6.82
CA THR A 68 -12.76 29.19 -6.49
C THR A 68 -12.62 28.16 -7.60
N GLY A 69 -11.41 27.94 -8.07
CA GLY A 69 -11.12 26.98 -9.13
C GLY A 69 -11.38 27.48 -10.55
N TYR A 70 -11.73 28.74 -10.72
CA TYR A 70 -11.97 29.36 -12.01
C TYR A 70 -11.14 30.63 -12.21
N THR A 71 -10.91 30.95 -13.46
CA THR A 71 -10.28 32.22 -13.89
C THR A 71 -11.24 32.99 -14.78
N PHE A 72 -11.39 34.27 -14.47
CA PHE A 72 -12.20 35.18 -15.29
C PHE A 72 -11.66 35.29 -16.72
N ASN A 73 -12.53 35.04 -17.71
CA ASN A 73 -12.18 35.17 -19.12
C ASN A 73 -12.61 36.54 -19.65
N LYS A 74 -11.71 37.52 -19.56
CA LYS A 74 -11.95 38.91 -20.00
C LYS A 74 -12.24 39.05 -21.52
N ASN A 75 -11.80 38.07 -22.35
CA ASN A 75 -11.87 38.18 -23.80
C ASN A 75 -13.29 37.95 -24.31
N VAL A 76 -14.07 37.10 -23.62
CA VAL A 76 -15.45 36.78 -24.02
C VAL A 76 -16.52 37.39 -23.11
N SER A 77 -16.09 37.98 -21.98
CA SER A 77 -17.00 38.72 -21.09
C SER A 77 -17.41 40.03 -21.70
N THR A 78 -18.71 40.31 -21.71
CA THR A 78 -19.28 41.48 -22.37
C THR A 78 -20.01 42.35 -21.37
N ARG A 79 -19.80 43.64 -21.55
CA ARG A 79 -20.64 44.69 -21.00
C ARG A 79 -20.92 45.68 -22.12
N THR A 80 -22.16 45.97 -22.37
CA THR A 80 -22.56 46.77 -23.55
C THR A 80 -22.45 48.25 -23.34
N GLY A 81 -21.88 48.78 -22.25
CA GLY A 81 -21.56 50.17 -22.07
C GLY A 81 -22.72 51.16 -21.93
N LYS A 82 -23.95 50.68 -22.07
CA LYS A 82 -25.17 51.46 -21.79
C LYS A 82 -25.67 51.18 -20.39
N SER A 83 -26.24 52.17 -19.73
CA SER A 83 -26.57 52.12 -18.30
C SER A 83 -27.63 51.09 -17.87
N TYR A 84 -28.12 50.23 -18.77
CA TYR A 84 -29.23 49.31 -18.48
C TYR A 84 -29.06 47.94 -19.18
N ASP A 85 -27.85 47.62 -19.65
CA ASP A 85 -27.62 46.33 -20.33
C ASP A 85 -27.04 45.31 -19.40
N ASP A 86 -27.52 44.07 -19.49
CA ASP A 86 -27.03 42.93 -18.73
C ASP A 86 -25.53 42.68 -18.98
N ALA A 87 -24.81 42.49 -17.90
CA ALA A 87 -23.41 42.12 -17.94
C ALA A 87 -23.28 40.58 -17.95
N LYS A 88 -22.42 40.04 -18.82
CA LYS A 88 -22.15 38.61 -18.91
C LYS A 88 -20.67 38.31 -18.64
N PHE A 89 -20.40 37.61 -17.57
CA PHE A 89 -19.06 37.23 -17.12
C PHE A 89 -18.84 35.74 -17.31
N TYR A 90 -17.73 35.39 -17.94
CA TYR A 90 -17.39 34.02 -18.26
C TYR A 90 -16.12 33.61 -17.52
N TYR A 91 -16.13 32.41 -16.95
CA TYR A 91 -15.04 31.88 -16.12
C TYR A 91 -14.62 30.51 -16.64
N THR A 92 -13.34 30.35 -16.94
CA THR A 92 -12.74 29.09 -17.33
C THR A 92 -12.25 28.32 -16.14
N ARG A 93 -12.41 27.00 -16.15
CA ARG A 93 -11.89 26.12 -15.10
C ARG A 93 -10.37 26.12 -15.11
N ASN A 94 -9.78 26.32 -13.95
CA ASN A 94 -8.34 26.19 -13.78
C ASN A 94 -7.92 24.73 -13.92
N THR A 95 -6.73 24.54 -14.43
CA THR A 95 -6.08 23.22 -14.49
C THR A 95 -5.14 23.07 -13.32
N TYR A 96 -5.24 21.93 -12.64
CA TYR A 96 -4.38 21.55 -11.53
C TYR A 96 -3.72 20.21 -11.82
N ASN A 97 -2.59 19.97 -11.18
CA ASN A 97 -1.76 18.79 -11.41
C ASN A 97 -1.89 17.79 -10.25
N ILE A 98 -2.01 16.51 -10.61
CA ILE A 98 -1.82 15.40 -9.67
C ILE A 98 -0.44 14.82 -9.94
N LYS A 99 0.43 14.87 -8.94
CA LYS A 99 1.78 14.33 -9.00
C LYS A 99 1.87 13.07 -8.14
N PHE A 100 2.35 11.99 -8.73
CA PHE A 100 2.55 10.70 -8.09
C PHE A 100 4.04 10.49 -7.81
N ILE A 101 4.41 10.33 -6.55
CA ILE A 101 5.78 10.16 -6.09
C ILE A 101 5.99 8.71 -5.65
N ASN A 102 6.97 8.05 -6.27
CA ASN A 102 7.36 6.68 -5.94
C ASN A 102 8.82 6.67 -5.48
N LYS A 103 9.04 6.46 -4.17
CA LYS A 103 10.38 6.51 -3.54
C LYS A 103 11.17 7.76 -3.92
N GLY A 104 10.55 8.92 -3.74
CA GLY A 104 11.16 10.23 -3.96
C GLY A 104 11.29 10.66 -5.43
N LYS A 105 10.83 9.84 -6.38
CA LYS A 105 10.84 10.17 -7.82
C LYS A 105 9.43 10.36 -8.34
N VAL A 106 9.25 11.30 -9.27
CA VAL A 106 7.99 11.45 -9.98
C VAL A 106 7.80 10.24 -10.90
N ASP A 107 6.75 9.47 -10.64
CA ASP A 107 6.38 8.29 -11.41
C ASP A 107 5.38 8.66 -12.53
N LYS A 108 4.40 9.50 -12.18
CA LYS A 108 3.36 9.98 -13.10
C LYS A 108 2.96 11.40 -12.72
N SER A 109 2.55 12.19 -13.70
CA SER A 109 1.98 13.52 -13.50
C SER A 109 0.78 13.69 -14.44
N VAL A 110 -0.35 14.15 -13.93
CA VAL A 110 -1.61 14.27 -14.69
C VAL A 110 -2.26 15.62 -14.42
N ASP A 111 -2.61 16.32 -15.50
CA ASP A 111 -3.36 17.58 -15.42
C ASP A 111 -4.86 17.31 -15.51
N LYS A 112 -5.62 17.95 -14.64
CA LYS A 112 -7.09 17.88 -14.60
C LYS A 112 -7.68 19.25 -14.37
N LYS A 113 -8.79 19.53 -15.04
CA LYS A 113 -9.57 20.72 -14.75
C LYS A 113 -10.24 20.62 -13.38
N TYR A 114 -10.39 21.75 -12.71
CA TYR A 114 -11.15 21.82 -11.46
C TYR A 114 -12.50 21.08 -11.57
N GLN A 115 -12.82 20.25 -10.57
CA GLN A 115 -13.99 19.37 -10.52
C GLN A 115 -14.05 18.24 -11.58
N GLN A 116 -13.06 18.10 -12.45
CA GLN A 116 -12.98 16.94 -13.34
C GLN A 116 -12.75 15.66 -12.51
N SER A 117 -13.46 14.58 -12.86
CA SER A 117 -13.29 13.29 -12.17
C SER A 117 -11.85 12.81 -12.20
N ILE A 118 -11.36 12.34 -11.05
CA ILE A 118 -10.05 11.71 -10.87
C ILE A 118 -10.17 10.23 -10.48
N SER A 119 -11.37 9.66 -10.53
CA SER A 119 -11.64 8.27 -10.10
C SER A 119 -10.78 7.24 -10.85
N ASN A 120 -10.45 7.49 -12.11
CA ASN A 120 -9.66 6.59 -12.96
C ASN A 120 -8.15 6.83 -12.88
N GLU A 121 -7.68 7.72 -12.01
CA GLU A 121 -6.25 8.01 -11.89
C GLU A 121 -5.52 7.07 -10.93
N ASN A 122 -6.25 6.24 -10.19
CA ASN A 122 -5.65 5.21 -9.36
C ASN A 122 -4.95 4.15 -10.22
N TYR A 123 -3.72 3.81 -9.87
CA TYR A 123 -2.94 2.75 -10.51
C TYR A 123 -1.92 2.18 -9.54
N THR A 124 -1.39 1.00 -9.86
CA THR A 124 -0.28 0.39 -9.13
C THR A 124 1.02 0.74 -9.85
N PRO A 125 1.94 1.48 -9.20
CA PRO A 125 3.23 1.82 -9.80
C PRO A 125 4.14 0.59 -9.87
N ALA A 126 5.17 0.65 -10.72
CA ALA A 126 6.21 -0.37 -10.72
C ALA A 126 6.98 -0.36 -9.39
N ARG A 127 7.27 -1.56 -8.85
CA ARG A 127 8.09 -1.66 -7.65
C ARG A 127 9.50 -1.12 -7.92
N PRO A 128 9.99 -0.18 -7.12
CA PRO A 128 11.36 0.34 -7.27
C PRO A 128 12.39 -0.79 -7.10
N SER A 129 13.42 -0.80 -7.95
CA SER A 129 14.48 -1.81 -7.90
C SER A 129 15.30 -1.78 -6.59
N SER A 130 15.22 -0.68 -5.85
CA SER A 130 15.84 -0.54 -4.52
C SER A 130 15.11 -1.28 -3.42
N LEU A 131 13.88 -1.75 -3.67
CA LEU A 131 13.10 -2.53 -2.72
C LEU A 131 13.22 -4.03 -3.05
N PRO A 132 13.39 -4.91 -2.03
CA PRO A 132 13.29 -6.34 -2.19
C PRO A 132 11.98 -6.79 -2.86
N ASP A 133 11.97 -7.98 -3.46
CA ASP A 133 10.84 -8.53 -4.21
C ASP A 133 9.60 -8.86 -3.36
N TYR A 134 9.78 -8.96 -2.07
CA TYR A 134 8.70 -9.20 -1.11
C TYR A 134 7.98 -7.93 -0.63
N TYR A 135 8.31 -6.74 -1.18
CA TYR A 135 7.54 -5.52 -0.93
C TYR A 135 6.38 -5.40 -1.92
N GLU A 136 5.21 -5.07 -1.39
CA GLU A 136 3.96 -4.90 -2.13
C GLU A 136 3.46 -3.45 -2.01
N PHE A 137 2.82 -2.98 -3.07
CA PHE A 137 2.21 -1.65 -3.07
C PHE A 137 1.00 -1.64 -2.16
N ASP A 138 1.03 -0.80 -1.14
CA ASP A 138 -0.05 -0.66 -0.17
C ASP A 138 -1.10 0.34 -0.64
N GLY A 139 -0.69 1.44 -1.28
CA GLY A 139 -1.59 2.47 -1.77
C GLY A 139 -0.91 3.82 -1.93
N TRP A 140 -1.69 4.80 -2.37
CA TRP A 140 -1.29 6.19 -2.45
C TRP A 140 -1.70 6.93 -1.18
N TYR A 141 -0.86 7.88 -0.73
CA TYR A 141 -1.08 8.72 0.46
C TYR A 141 -0.83 10.19 0.10
N ASP A 142 -1.52 11.12 0.76
CA ASP A 142 -1.40 12.57 0.53
C ASP A 142 -0.30 13.24 1.36
N ASN A 143 0.52 12.45 2.01
CA ASN A 143 1.67 12.91 2.80
C ASN A 143 2.89 12.01 2.57
N GLU A 144 4.08 12.58 2.68
CA GLU A 144 5.35 11.91 2.39
C GLU A 144 5.66 10.75 3.35
N LEU A 145 5.20 10.82 4.60
CA LEU A 145 5.39 9.75 5.58
C LEU A 145 4.48 8.54 5.33
N CYS A 146 3.51 8.69 4.41
CA CYS A 146 2.50 7.68 4.11
C CYS A 146 1.77 7.19 5.38
N GLU A 147 1.40 8.12 6.26
CA GLU A 147 0.65 7.89 7.48
C GLU A 147 -0.83 8.21 7.31
N GLY A 148 -1.68 7.64 8.19
CA GLY A 148 -3.13 7.83 8.14
C GLY A 148 -3.82 6.98 7.09
N GLU A 149 -4.86 7.52 6.49
CA GLU A 149 -5.70 6.79 5.54
C GLU A 149 -5.16 6.86 4.11
N LYS A 150 -5.39 5.78 3.35
CA LYS A 150 -5.07 5.74 1.93
C LYS A 150 -5.90 6.77 1.16
N TYR A 151 -5.28 7.39 0.17
CA TYR A 151 -6.00 8.29 -0.72
C TYR A 151 -7.01 7.53 -1.57
N VAL A 152 -8.29 7.87 -1.41
CA VAL A 152 -9.40 7.26 -2.16
C VAL A 152 -9.69 8.11 -3.39
N PHE A 153 -9.60 7.51 -4.58
CA PHE A 153 -9.90 8.19 -5.86
C PHE A 153 -11.37 8.10 -6.25
N ASN A 154 -12.03 7.00 -5.86
CA ASN A 154 -13.41 6.73 -6.27
C ASN A 154 -14.36 7.84 -5.81
N GLY A 155 -15.14 8.38 -6.75
CA GLY A 155 -16.07 9.46 -6.49
C GLY A 155 -15.45 10.84 -6.28
N LYS A 156 -14.11 10.97 -6.30
CA LYS A 156 -13.44 12.27 -6.14
C LYS A 156 -13.30 13.02 -7.47
N THR A 157 -13.28 14.33 -7.33
CA THR A 157 -12.99 15.27 -8.42
C THR A 157 -11.75 16.11 -8.06
N MET A 158 -11.14 16.73 -9.07
CA MET A 158 -9.96 17.58 -8.89
C MET A 158 -10.30 18.79 -8.01
N PRO A 159 -9.60 18.97 -6.88
CA PRO A 159 -9.76 20.15 -6.03
C PRO A 159 -9.17 21.39 -6.68
N ALA A 160 -9.43 22.59 -6.10
CA ALA A 160 -8.89 23.87 -6.56
C ALA A 160 -7.41 24.06 -6.12
N GLN A 161 -6.61 22.99 -6.17
CA GLN A 161 -5.18 22.99 -5.85
C GLN A 161 -4.48 21.78 -6.45
N ASN A 162 -3.16 21.85 -6.57
CA ASN A 162 -2.36 20.69 -6.93
C ASN A 162 -2.40 19.62 -5.84
N VAL A 163 -2.35 18.36 -6.23
CA VAL A 163 -2.33 17.19 -5.35
C VAL A 163 -1.00 16.47 -5.54
N THR A 164 -0.34 16.13 -4.44
CA THR A 164 0.85 15.26 -4.47
C THR A 164 0.57 14.01 -3.68
N LEU A 165 0.79 12.86 -4.30
CA LEU A 165 0.53 11.55 -3.71
C LEU A 165 1.81 10.72 -3.66
N TYR A 166 1.98 9.98 -2.58
CA TYR A 166 3.18 9.20 -2.28
C TYR A 166 2.84 7.72 -2.22
N ALA A 167 3.63 6.90 -2.92
CA ALA A 167 3.47 5.45 -2.92
C ALA A 167 3.98 4.84 -1.63
N LYS A 168 3.12 4.11 -0.92
CA LYS A 168 3.52 3.29 0.21
C LYS A 168 3.81 1.87 -0.24
N TRP A 169 4.92 1.33 0.24
CA TRP A 169 5.36 -0.03 0.03
C TRP A 169 5.55 -0.73 1.38
N THR A 170 4.96 -1.88 1.54
CA THR A 170 5.03 -2.68 2.77
C THR A 170 5.56 -4.07 2.47
N ALA A 171 6.30 -4.65 3.40
CA ALA A 171 6.69 -6.04 3.29
C ALA A 171 5.44 -6.93 3.44
N LYS A 172 5.29 -7.92 2.58
CA LYS A 172 4.20 -8.88 2.68
C LYS A 172 4.26 -9.68 3.98
N LYS A 173 3.12 -10.11 4.47
CA LYS A 173 3.03 -11.03 5.59
C LYS A 173 3.30 -12.45 5.11
N ILE A 174 4.10 -13.18 5.87
CA ILE A 174 4.46 -14.58 5.63
C ILE A 174 4.33 -15.38 6.90
N SER A 175 4.23 -16.70 6.77
CA SER A 175 4.14 -17.62 7.90
C SER A 175 5.50 -18.26 8.20
N LEU A 176 5.89 -18.26 9.47
CA LEU A 176 6.95 -19.08 10.00
C LEU A 176 6.33 -20.16 10.90
N THR A 177 6.27 -21.38 10.41
CA THR A 177 5.86 -22.55 11.21
C THR A 177 7.10 -23.22 11.77
N TYR A 178 7.16 -23.41 13.07
CA TYR A 178 8.22 -24.15 13.71
C TYR A 178 7.67 -25.29 14.57
N ASN A 179 8.43 -26.37 14.66
CA ASN A 179 8.22 -27.47 15.59
C ASN A 179 9.55 -27.69 16.33
N LEU A 180 9.56 -27.46 17.64
CA LEU A 180 10.77 -27.65 18.43
C LEU A 180 11.18 -29.14 18.46
N ASN A 181 10.23 -30.05 18.19
CA ASN A 181 10.44 -31.49 18.13
C ASN A 181 11.11 -32.02 19.41
N ASN A 182 10.55 -31.60 20.56
CA ASN A 182 11.06 -31.92 21.85
C ASN A 182 11.07 -33.46 22.06
N PRO A 183 12.24 -34.08 22.40
CA PRO A 183 12.35 -35.52 22.61
C PRO A 183 11.55 -36.04 23.79
N GLU A 184 11.13 -35.21 24.73
CA GLU A 184 10.25 -35.57 25.87
C GLU A 184 8.76 -35.61 25.47
N GLY A 185 8.44 -35.37 24.20
CA GLY A 185 7.10 -35.55 23.64
C GLY A 185 6.13 -34.39 23.86
N THR A 186 6.57 -33.25 24.35
CA THR A 186 5.76 -32.02 24.40
C THR A 186 5.61 -31.45 22.98
N VAL A 187 4.36 -31.11 22.61
CA VAL A 187 4.09 -30.53 21.29
C VAL A 187 4.38 -29.02 21.34
N ASP A 188 5.58 -28.66 20.91
CA ASP A 188 6.01 -27.26 20.80
C ASP A 188 6.03 -26.81 19.33
N LYS A 189 4.85 -26.87 18.70
CA LYS A 189 4.62 -26.40 17.33
C LYS A 189 3.78 -25.13 17.34
N ASP A 190 4.23 -24.10 16.63
CA ASP A 190 3.50 -22.85 16.48
C ASP A 190 3.70 -22.26 15.08
N THR A 191 2.81 -21.37 14.66
CA THR A 191 2.92 -20.62 13.40
C THR A 191 2.81 -19.13 13.71
N LYS A 192 3.85 -18.38 13.36
CA LYS A 192 3.90 -16.94 13.51
C LYS A 192 3.75 -16.26 12.17
N ASN A 193 2.85 -15.28 12.11
CA ASN A 193 2.76 -14.37 10.97
C ASN A 193 3.74 -13.21 11.19
N VAL A 194 4.72 -13.11 10.30
CA VAL A 194 5.78 -12.11 10.37
C VAL A 194 5.88 -11.34 9.05
N GLU A 195 6.54 -10.21 9.06
CA GLU A 195 6.86 -9.51 7.83
C GLU A 195 8.02 -10.19 7.11
N ALA A 196 7.93 -10.33 5.79
CA ALA A 196 9.04 -10.79 4.98
C ALA A 196 10.25 -9.84 5.19
N GLY A 197 11.43 -10.42 5.37
CA GLY A 197 12.62 -9.67 5.80
C GLY A 197 12.90 -9.73 7.31
N THR A 198 12.02 -10.35 8.10
CA THR A 198 12.26 -10.57 9.54
C THR A 198 13.43 -11.54 9.74
N VAL A 199 14.33 -11.23 10.67
CA VAL A 199 15.40 -12.15 11.07
C VAL A 199 14.83 -13.25 11.95
N ALA A 200 15.02 -14.52 11.56
CA ALA A 200 14.36 -15.66 12.21
C ALA A 200 14.63 -15.75 13.72
N SER A 201 15.85 -15.48 14.17
CA SER A 201 16.22 -15.53 15.59
C SER A 201 15.46 -14.56 16.49
N THR A 202 14.81 -13.52 15.92
CA THR A 202 14.05 -12.55 16.73
C THR A 202 12.64 -13.02 17.06
N VAL A 203 12.16 -14.07 16.40
CA VAL A 203 10.78 -14.56 16.52
C VAL A 203 10.68 -16.03 16.93
N LEU A 204 11.77 -16.77 16.86
CA LEU A 204 11.84 -18.16 17.32
C LEU A 204 11.83 -18.24 18.84
N PRO A 205 11.31 -19.35 19.41
CA PRO A 205 11.31 -19.56 20.86
C PRO A 205 12.72 -19.77 21.39
N SER A 206 12.88 -19.56 22.68
CA SER A 206 14.08 -20.03 23.42
C SER A 206 14.16 -21.54 23.39
N ILE A 207 15.36 -22.07 23.28
CA ILE A 207 15.59 -23.51 23.29
C ILE A 207 15.65 -23.97 24.77
N PRO A 208 14.77 -24.90 25.22
CA PRO A 208 14.79 -25.42 26.56
C PRO A 208 16.04 -26.28 26.79
N THR A 209 16.45 -26.39 28.04
CA THR A 209 17.43 -27.38 28.47
C THR A 209 16.71 -28.72 28.72
N ILE A 210 17.09 -29.75 27.95
CA ILE A 210 16.53 -31.09 28.10
C ILE A 210 17.63 -32.03 28.57
N ASN A 211 17.30 -32.79 29.59
CA ASN A 211 18.25 -33.76 30.14
C ASN A 211 18.61 -34.79 29.05
N GLU A 212 19.87 -35.22 29.05
CA GLU A 212 20.40 -36.19 28.10
C GLU A 212 20.34 -35.82 26.59
N TYR A 213 19.82 -34.64 26.26
CA TYR A 213 19.76 -34.18 24.85
C TYR A 213 20.49 -32.84 24.70
N SER A 214 21.04 -32.61 23.50
CA SER A 214 21.55 -31.33 23.03
C SER A 214 20.82 -30.88 21.76
N PHE A 215 20.44 -29.62 21.74
CA PHE A 215 19.86 -29.05 20.54
C PHE A 215 20.92 -28.87 19.46
N ALA A 216 20.74 -29.54 18.31
CA ALA A 216 21.68 -29.53 17.20
C ALA A 216 21.38 -28.44 16.17
N GLY A 217 20.26 -27.75 16.30
CA GLY A 217 19.85 -26.66 15.41
C GLY A 217 18.49 -26.86 14.76
N TRP A 218 18.11 -25.86 13.98
CA TRP A 218 16.90 -25.86 13.19
C TRP A 218 17.19 -26.39 11.78
N TYR A 219 16.26 -27.13 11.21
CA TYR A 219 16.32 -27.68 9.87
C TYR A 219 15.01 -27.39 9.12
N TYR A 220 15.06 -27.25 7.81
CA TYR A 220 13.83 -27.14 7.04
C TYR A 220 12.96 -28.39 7.19
N ALA A 221 11.64 -28.19 7.20
CA ALA A 221 10.67 -29.26 7.17
C ALA A 221 10.25 -29.58 5.73
N ASP A 222 9.96 -30.87 5.45
CA ASP A 222 9.29 -31.26 4.21
C ASP A 222 7.79 -30.94 4.24
N GLY A 223 7.05 -31.26 3.15
CA GLY A 223 5.60 -31.03 3.04
C GLY A 223 4.76 -31.78 4.07
N ASN A 224 5.31 -32.81 4.73
CA ASN A 224 4.68 -33.59 5.80
C ASN A 224 5.09 -33.11 7.20
N GLY A 225 5.98 -32.11 7.28
CA GLY A 225 6.50 -31.61 8.55
C GLY A 225 7.67 -32.40 9.12
N ASN A 226 8.29 -33.30 8.34
CA ASN A 226 9.46 -34.07 8.78
C ASN A 226 10.73 -33.24 8.54
N ILE A 227 11.75 -33.54 9.39
CA ILE A 227 13.06 -32.88 9.29
C ILE A 227 13.77 -33.29 7.99
N THR A 228 14.32 -32.31 7.28
CA THR A 228 15.16 -32.54 6.10
C THR A 228 16.66 -32.55 6.48
N SER A 229 17.55 -32.74 5.51
CA SER A 229 19.00 -32.60 5.69
C SER A 229 19.47 -31.13 5.63
N GLU A 230 18.63 -30.19 5.23
CA GLU A 230 18.99 -28.80 5.04
C GLU A 230 18.89 -28.01 6.34
N VAL A 231 20.01 -27.39 6.74
CA VAL A 231 20.10 -26.58 7.95
C VAL A 231 19.43 -25.22 7.75
N PHE A 232 18.57 -24.84 8.67
CA PHE A 232 18.02 -23.50 8.73
C PHE A 232 18.85 -22.60 9.64
N HIS A 233 19.42 -21.54 9.05
CA HIS A 233 20.24 -20.58 9.76
C HIS A 233 19.39 -19.45 10.35
N THR A 234 19.27 -19.40 11.68
CA THR A 234 18.39 -18.44 12.39
C THR A 234 18.79 -16.98 12.25
N LYS A 235 20.01 -16.70 11.82
CA LYS A 235 20.49 -15.33 11.50
C LYS A 235 20.03 -14.83 10.13
N ASN A 236 19.49 -15.71 9.28
CA ASN A 236 18.98 -15.33 7.97
C ASN A 236 17.62 -14.65 8.08
N THR A 237 17.31 -13.80 7.11
CA THR A 237 15.99 -13.21 6.96
C THR A 237 15.03 -14.20 6.31
N ILE A 238 13.79 -14.22 6.78
CA ILE A 238 12.71 -15.03 6.21
C ILE A 238 12.01 -14.17 5.16
N THR A 239 11.96 -14.62 3.90
CA THR A 239 11.37 -13.87 2.78
C THR A 239 10.14 -14.54 2.17
N ARG A 240 9.79 -15.75 2.62
CA ARG A 240 8.67 -16.57 2.15
C ARG A 240 8.15 -17.44 3.29
N ASP A 241 6.98 -18.04 3.10
CA ASP A 241 6.46 -19.05 4.02
C ASP A 241 7.51 -20.14 4.27
N THR A 242 7.76 -20.42 5.53
CA THR A 242 8.88 -21.29 5.95
C THR A 242 8.41 -22.20 7.07
N SER A 243 8.75 -23.49 6.95
CA SER A 243 8.52 -24.49 7.99
C SER A 243 9.83 -25.10 8.42
N ILE A 244 10.06 -25.15 9.74
CA ILE A 244 11.31 -25.68 10.34
C ILE A 244 11.03 -26.61 11.50
N VAL A 245 11.97 -27.51 11.73
CA VAL A 245 11.93 -28.52 12.79
C VAL A 245 13.23 -28.51 13.56
N GLY A 246 13.16 -28.57 14.88
CA GLY A 246 14.30 -28.71 15.77
C GLY A 246 14.91 -30.11 15.69
N LYS A 247 16.24 -30.18 15.67
CA LYS A 247 16.99 -31.44 15.77
C LYS A 247 17.67 -31.53 17.10
N TRP A 248 17.50 -32.67 17.73
CA TRP A 248 18.12 -32.99 19.01
C TRP A 248 19.05 -34.18 18.86
N LEU A 249 20.14 -34.18 19.62
CA LEU A 249 21.09 -35.29 19.70
C LEU A 249 21.08 -35.82 21.13
N TYR A 250 20.93 -37.12 21.27
CA TYR A 250 21.08 -37.81 22.56
C TYR A 250 22.53 -37.77 23.01
N LYS A 251 22.79 -37.42 24.25
CA LYS A 251 24.13 -37.31 24.88
C LYS A 251 24.56 -38.57 25.57
N GLY A 252 23.59 -39.47 25.87
CA GLY A 252 23.86 -40.72 26.56
C GLY A 252 24.71 -41.68 25.73
N GLU A 253 25.23 -42.67 26.38
CA GLU A 253 25.98 -43.73 25.74
C GLU A 253 25.07 -44.65 24.92
N LEU A 254 25.40 -44.88 23.69
CA LEU A 254 24.72 -45.81 22.81
C LEU A 254 25.62 -46.99 22.49
N ARG A 255 25.05 -48.21 22.43
CA ARG A 255 25.73 -49.44 22.04
C ARG A 255 25.02 -50.04 20.84
N VAL A 256 25.76 -50.63 19.94
CA VAL A 256 25.21 -51.42 18.85
C VAL A 256 25.04 -52.85 19.35
N VAL A 257 23.80 -53.34 19.23
CA VAL A 257 23.46 -54.73 19.57
C VAL A 257 22.98 -55.38 18.28
N TYR A 258 23.57 -56.52 17.94
CA TYR A 258 23.14 -57.31 16.79
C TYR A 258 22.16 -58.37 17.27
N ASP A 259 20.97 -58.41 16.71
CA ASP A 259 19.94 -59.37 17.03
C ASP A 259 20.07 -60.57 16.06
N PRO A 260 20.21 -61.83 16.54
CA PRO A 260 20.26 -63.02 15.70
C PRO A 260 18.94 -63.35 15.02
N GLY A 261 17.85 -62.65 15.31
CA GLY A 261 16.51 -62.92 14.79
C GLY A 261 15.95 -64.24 15.36
N THR A 262 15.26 -65.03 14.53
CA THR A 262 14.64 -66.28 14.94
C THR A 262 15.52 -67.51 14.64
N GLU A 263 16.74 -67.29 14.15
CA GLU A 263 17.64 -68.44 13.82
C GLU A 263 18.42 -68.91 15.02
N MET A 264 18.10 -70.14 15.42
CA MET A 264 18.82 -70.81 16.53
C MET A 264 20.27 -71.15 16.11
N GLY A 265 21.22 -70.74 16.95
CA GLY A 265 22.64 -71.01 16.70
C GLY A 265 23.37 -70.03 15.80
N ALA A 266 22.71 -68.90 15.39
CA ALA A 266 23.39 -67.88 14.66
C ALA A 266 24.44 -67.14 15.50
N THR A 267 25.65 -67.01 14.97
CA THR A 267 26.69 -66.17 15.56
C THR A 267 26.53 -64.76 15.05
N VAL A 268 26.27 -63.79 15.94
CA VAL A 268 26.17 -62.39 15.58
C VAL A 268 27.47 -61.67 15.87
N PRO A 269 27.80 -60.62 15.14
CA PRO A 269 28.93 -59.76 15.45
C PRO A 269 28.74 -59.13 16.84
N THR A 270 29.82 -58.87 17.53
CA THR A 270 29.83 -58.07 18.76
C THR A 270 30.47 -56.69 18.50
N ASP A 271 29.88 -55.66 19.04
CA ASP A 271 30.45 -54.33 19.04
C ASP A 271 30.46 -53.77 20.48
N ASP A 272 31.62 -53.86 21.13
CA ASP A 272 31.79 -53.39 22.50
C ASP A 272 32.03 -51.88 22.61
N LYS A 273 31.99 -51.16 21.50
CA LYS A 273 32.19 -49.70 21.45
C LYS A 273 30.99 -48.96 21.99
N VAL A 274 31.26 -47.87 22.62
CA VAL A 274 30.27 -46.86 23.06
C VAL A 274 30.28 -45.74 22.07
N TYR A 275 29.10 -45.34 21.65
CA TYR A 275 28.89 -44.29 20.66
C TYR A 275 28.13 -43.12 21.29
N ALA A 276 28.48 -41.90 20.91
CA ALA A 276 27.67 -40.74 21.20
C ALA A 276 26.48 -40.60 20.23
N GLY A 277 25.42 -39.96 20.67
CA GLY A 277 24.26 -39.67 19.80
C GLY A 277 24.67 -38.92 18.52
N GLY A 278 24.27 -39.42 17.38
CA GLY A 278 24.62 -38.88 16.07
C GLY A 278 25.96 -39.39 15.47
N ALA A 279 26.68 -40.26 16.16
CA ALA A 279 27.90 -40.90 15.63
C ALA A 279 27.57 -41.76 14.40
N LYS A 280 28.46 -41.76 13.43
CA LYS A 280 28.41 -42.69 12.29
C LYS A 280 28.99 -44.03 12.73
N VAL A 281 28.21 -45.09 12.63
CA VAL A 281 28.63 -46.44 12.98
C VAL A 281 28.73 -47.27 11.73
N ALA A 282 29.87 -47.98 11.56
CA ALA A 282 30.02 -48.99 10.53
C ALA A 282 29.32 -50.27 11.00
N VAL A 283 28.27 -50.68 10.35
CA VAL A 283 27.56 -51.93 10.63
C VAL A 283 28.44 -53.12 10.22
N ALA A 284 28.68 -54.03 11.11
CA ALA A 284 29.39 -55.28 10.78
C ALA A 284 28.52 -56.13 9.86
N GLY A 285 29.15 -56.96 9.05
CA GLY A 285 28.45 -57.79 8.03
C GLY A 285 27.47 -58.78 8.67
N ASN A 286 26.69 -59.43 7.77
CA ASN A 286 25.60 -60.35 8.15
C ASN A 286 26.04 -61.45 9.11
N ALA A 287 25.09 -61.88 9.96
CA ALA A 287 25.25 -63.09 10.76
C ALA A 287 25.62 -64.30 9.88
N THR A 288 26.60 -65.04 10.31
CA THR A 288 26.94 -66.29 9.63
C THR A 288 26.25 -67.43 10.36
N THR A 289 25.44 -68.19 9.63
CA THR A 289 24.91 -69.46 10.14
C THR A 289 25.94 -70.59 9.83
N THR A 290 26.39 -71.31 10.83
CA THR A 290 27.06 -72.58 10.66
C THR A 290 25.98 -73.60 10.36
N SER A 291 25.85 -73.96 9.05
CA SER A 291 25.10 -75.16 8.68
C SER A 291 25.82 -76.38 9.24
N GLY A 292 25.18 -77.03 10.22
CA GLY A 292 25.58 -78.35 10.69
C GLY A 292 25.19 -79.44 9.69
#